data_e9d4a9fdfab994b94c7816470cf43170
#
_entry.id   e9d4a9fdfab994b94c7816470cf43170
#
_cell.length_a   1.000
_cell.length_b   1.000
_cell.length_c   1.000
_cell.angle_alpha   90.00
_cell.angle_beta   90.00
_cell.angle_gamma   90.00
#
_symmetry.space_group_name_H-M   'P 1'
#
loop_
_entity.id
_entity.type
_entity.pdbx_description
1 polymer ?
#
loop_
_entity_poly.entity_id
_entity_poly.type
_entity_poly.pdbx_seq_one_letter_code
_entity_poly.pdbx_strand_id
1 'polypeptide(L)'
;MQLSLKKSLVATVVVVICSFTVQSCSMTETFNNSDPSVKLKSLGDVIKWRITKDPAPARVAIDQSDEWQQLTEQSTDYAVWIGHATYVINNGDLTIITDPIFSDRASPVSWAGPKRLIPPAIPLNALPAIDVVVISHNHYDHLDLPSLRAIQERNPSVRILVPQGDKGLLEKYGLANVEQFRWWQNVLIKQTEFTFTPVQHWAARGATGRNTSWWGGWYMSSESLALYHAGDTGYSDDFVATRERLGAPDYAFIPIGAYNPRWFMKNQHVNPIEAVQVALDLQVPKAFGMHWGTFILTDEPVTEPREALAEALRSRQLADNFFIAPVPGTVLMLKK
;
A
#
# COMPACT_ATOMS: atom_id res chain seq x y z
N MET A 1 -18.59 67.41 -44.11
CA MET A 1 -18.41 67.19 -42.67
C MET A 1 -18.86 65.78 -42.32
N GLN A 2 -18.19 64.79 -42.88
CA GLN A 2 -18.49 63.32 -42.65
C GLN A 2 -17.26 62.47 -42.96
N LEU A 3 -16.17 62.62 -42.16
CA LEU A 3 -14.97 61.79 -42.31
C LEU A 3 -14.14 61.71 -41.03
N SER A 4 -14.78 61.73 -39.86
CA SER A 4 -14.04 61.70 -38.62
C SER A 4 -14.55 60.67 -37.56
N LEU A 5 -15.50 59.78 -37.91
CA LEU A 5 -16.09 58.84 -36.94
C LEU A 5 -15.77 57.37 -37.16
N LYS A 6 -14.90 57.02 -38.11
CA LYS A 6 -14.57 55.59 -38.38
C LYS A 6 -13.19 55.12 -37.92
N LYS A 7 -12.38 56.00 -37.27
CA LYS A 7 -11.04 55.60 -36.76
C LYS A 7 -10.94 55.37 -35.26
N SER A 8 -12.01 55.61 -34.52
CA SER A 8 -11.99 55.43 -33.02
C SER A 8 -12.53 54.08 -32.56
N LEU A 9 -13.17 53.30 -33.45
CA LEU A 9 -13.78 52.02 -33.05
C LEU A 9 -12.87 50.80 -33.27
N VAL A 10 -11.73 50.95 -33.96
CA VAL A 10 -10.80 49.83 -34.22
C VAL A 10 -9.69 49.73 -33.16
N ALA A 11 -9.40 50.83 -32.47
CA ALA A 11 -8.35 50.85 -31.44
C ALA A 11 -8.80 50.26 -30.08
N THR A 12 -10.12 50.15 -29.80
CA THR A 12 -10.64 49.69 -28.51
C THR A 12 -10.88 48.18 -28.47
N VAL A 13 -10.92 47.49 -29.62
CA VAL A 13 -11.16 46.05 -29.72
C VAL A 13 -9.86 45.24 -29.64
N VAL A 14 -8.70 45.85 -29.91
CA VAL A 14 -7.40 45.13 -29.88
C VAL A 14 -6.78 45.06 -28.47
N VAL A 15 -7.20 45.89 -27.52
CA VAL A 15 -6.64 45.91 -26.16
C VAL A 15 -7.35 44.91 -25.19
N VAL A 16 -8.53 44.38 -25.54
CA VAL A 16 -9.29 43.45 -24.67
C VAL A 16 -8.92 41.98 -24.90
N ILE A 17 -8.18 41.63 -25.96
CA ILE A 17 -7.84 40.23 -26.28
C ILE A 17 -6.48 39.77 -25.69
N CYS A 18 -5.67 40.65 -25.17
CA CYS A 18 -4.37 40.29 -24.59
C CYS A 18 -4.33 40.10 -23.06
N SER A 19 -5.47 40.06 -22.40
CA SER A 19 -5.52 39.92 -20.90
C SER A 19 -6.06 38.59 -20.39
N PHE A 20 -6.27 37.60 -21.24
CA PHE A 20 -6.67 36.27 -20.81
C PHE A 20 -5.77 35.22 -21.45
N THR A 21 -4.72 34.85 -20.80
CA THR A 21 -4.14 33.50 -20.71
C THR A 21 -2.77 33.53 -20.03
N VAL A 22 -2.70 33.86 -18.74
CA VAL A 22 -1.76 33.18 -17.88
C VAL A 22 -2.60 32.21 -17.07
N GLN A 23 -3.13 31.24 -17.71
CA GLN A 23 -3.55 30.03 -17.07
C GLN A 23 -2.24 29.34 -16.68
N SER A 24 -1.85 29.49 -15.43
CA SER A 24 -0.78 28.73 -14.80
C SER A 24 -1.13 27.27 -15.04
N CYS A 25 -0.46 26.66 -16.03
CA CYS A 25 -0.37 25.23 -16.14
C CYS A 25 0.41 24.79 -14.87
N SER A 26 -0.29 24.55 -13.77
CA SER A 26 0.33 23.87 -12.64
C SER A 26 0.67 22.48 -13.16
N MET A 27 1.93 22.29 -13.55
CA MET A 27 2.43 20.95 -13.82
C MET A 27 2.22 20.15 -12.55
N THR A 28 1.35 19.16 -12.60
CA THR A 28 1.12 18.26 -11.48
C THR A 28 2.46 17.58 -11.21
N GLU A 29 3.01 17.79 -10.02
CA GLU A 29 4.27 17.17 -9.59
C GLU A 29 4.13 15.65 -9.69
N THR A 30 5.11 14.97 -10.27
CA THR A 30 5.17 13.51 -10.36
C THR A 30 6.42 13.00 -9.67
N PHE A 31 6.31 11.85 -9.03
CA PHE A 31 7.35 11.25 -8.22
C PHE A 31 7.98 10.05 -8.93
N ASN A 32 9.21 9.71 -8.56
CA ASN A 32 9.99 8.61 -9.13
C ASN A 32 10.52 7.71 -8.02
N ASN A 33 10.89 6.46 -8.38
CA ASN A 33 11.61 5.56 -7.50
C ASN A 33 13.01 6.12 -7.14
N SER A 34 13.57 5.63 -6.06
CA SER A 34 14.93 5.96 -5.62
C SER A 34 15.95 5.65 -6.71
N ASP A 35 15.79 4.53 -7.42
CA ASP A 35 16.51 4.22 -8.65
C ASP A 35 15.76 4.79 -9.87
N PRO A 36 16.25 5.87 -10.51
CA PRO A 36 15.62 6.49 -11.66
C PRO A 36 15.70 5.63 -12.93
N SER A 37 16.50 4.56 -12.94
CA SER A 37 16.59 3.62 -14.07
C SER A 37 15.40 2.70 -14.18
N VAL A 38 14.60 2.55 -13.12
CA VAL A 38 13.40 1.72 -13.07
C VAL A 38 12.29 2.31 -13.93
N LYS A 39 12.09 1.69 -15.09
CA LYS A 39 11.05 2.13 -16.03
C LYS A 39 9.69 1.56 -15.64
N LEU A 40 8.72 2.44 -15.56
CA LEU A 40 7.32 2.08 -15.42
C LEU A 40 6.81 1.44 -16.72
N LYS A 41 5.88 0.49 -16.59
CA LYS A 41 5.25 -0.16 -17.74
C LYS A 41 4.43 0.83 -18.57
N SER A 42 4.61 0.76 -19.88
CA SER A 42 3.85 1.54 -20.85
C SER A 42 2.43 0.97 -21.05
N LEU A 43 1.55 1.76 -21.64
CA LEU A 43 0.23 1.25 -22.07
C LEU A 43 0.36 0.05 -23.01
N GLY A 44 1.39 0.06 -23.91
CA GLY A 44 1.69 -1.06 -24.79
C GLY A 44 2.03 -2.36 -24.02
N ASP A 45 2.79 -2.25 -22.92
CA ASP A 45 3.10 -3.40 -22.05
C ASP A 45 1.83 -3.94 -21.38
N VAL A 46 0.94 -3.06 -20.93
CA VAL A 46 -0.35 -3.45 -20.33
C VAL A 46 -1.21 -4.19 -21.36
N ILE A 47 -1.31 -3.67 -22.59
CA ILE A 47 -2.06 -4.33 -23.69
C ILE A 47 -1.43 -5.68 -24.00
N LYS A 48 -0.09 -5.74 -24.15
CA LYS A 48 0.63 -6.97 -24.38
C LYS A 48 0.30 -8.01 -23.31
N TRP A 49 0.42 -7.65 -22.03
CA TRP A 49 0.06 -8.56 -20.92
C TRP A 49 -1.39 -9.03 -21.03
N ARG A 50 -2.35 -8.12 -21.26
CA ARG A 50 -3.78 -8.47 -21.39
C ARG A 50 -4.08 -9.48 -22.51
N ILE A 51 -3.34 -9.41 -23.60
CA ILE A 51 -3.52 -10.30 -24.77
C ILE A 51 -2.78 -11.64 -24.56
N THR A 52 -1.61 -11.62 -23.89
CA THR A 52 -0.75 -12.78 -23.70
C THR A 52 -0.90 -13.46 -22.36
N LYS A 53 -1.73 -12.90 -21.45
CA LYS A 53 -1.91 -13.50 -20.14
C LYS A 53 -2.58 -14.88 -20.23
N ASP A 54 -2.15 -15.77 -19.37
CA ASP A 54 -2.82 -17.04 -19.17
C ASP A 54 -4.28 -16.87 -18.66
N PRO A 55 -5.13 -17.87 -18.83
CA PRO A 55 -6.43 -17.85 -18.17
C PRO A 55 -6.30 -17.52 -16.69
N ALA A 56 -7.25 -16.75 -16.17
CA ALA A 56 -7.23 -16.40 -14.75
C ALA A 56 -7.06 -17.64 -13.86
N PRO A 57 -6.21 -17.60 -12.84
CA PRO A 57 -6.03 -18.73 -11.93
C PRO A 57 -7.35 -19.24 -11.36
N ALA A 58 -7.42 -20.54 -11.11
CA ALA A 58 -8.59 -21.13 -10.47
C ALA A 58 -8.85 -20.48 -9.12
N ARG A 59 -10.11 -20.22 -8.83
CA ARG A 59 -10.52 -19.74 -7.50
C ARG A 59 -10.42 -20.90 -6.52
N VAL A 60 -9.53 -20.79 -5.57
CA VAL A 60 -9.29 -21.80 -4.53
C VAL A 60 -9.71 -21.21 -3.19
N ALA A 61 -10.36 -22.02 -2.36
CA ALA A 61 -10.65 -21.64 -0.99
C ALA A 61 -9.33 -21.57 -0.20
N ILE A 62 -9.17 -20.51 0.57
CA ILE A 62 -8.05 -20.34 1.51
C ILE A 62 -8.64 -20.56 2.92
N ASP A 63 -8.01 -21.42 3.68
CA ASP A 63 -8.37 -21.64 5.08
C ASP A 63 -8.19 -20.35 5.86
N GLN A 64 -9.05 -20.15 6.86
CA GLN A 64 -8.97 -19.04 7.79
C GLN A 64 -8.84 -19.59 9.21
N SER A 65 -8.18 -18.85 10.08
CA SER A 65 -8.06 -19.16 11.51
C SER A 65 -9.04 -18.30 12.30
N ASP A 66 -9.57 -18.87 13.37
CA ASP A 66 -10.43 -18.19 14.34
C ASP A 66 -9.65 -17.79 15.62
N GLU A 67 -8.31 -17.92 15.62
CA GLU A 67 -7.46 -17.58 16.76
C GLU A 67 -7.69 -16.16 17.27
N TRP A 68 -7.96 -15.21 16.38
CA TRP A 68 -8.24 -13.83 16.74
C TRP A 68 -9.42 -13.66 17.71
N GLN A 69 -10.36 -14.60 17.75
CA GLN A 69 -11.50 -14.57 18.68
C GLN A 69 -11.10 -14.82 20.14
N GLN A 70 -9.88 -15.32 20.36
CA GLN A 70 -9.33 -15.54 21.71
C GLN A 70 -8.65 -14.29 22.27
N LEU A 71 -8.44 -13.25 21.43
CA LEU A 71 -7.88 -11.98 21.87
C LEU A 71 -8.87 -11.27 22.80
N THR A 72 -8.35 -10.69 23.86
CA THR A 72 -9.10 -9.88 24.83
C THR A 72 -8.57 -8.44 24.81
N GLU A 73 -9.24 -7.54 25.52
CA GLU A 73 -8.77 -6.16 25.69
C GLU A 73 -7.40 -6.06 26.37
N GLN A 74 -6.99 -7.09 27.12
CA GLN A 74 -5.67 -7.17 27.74
C GLN A 74 -4.59 -7.79 26.85
N SER A 75 -4.97 -8.32 25.66
CA SER A 75 -4.00 -8.89 24.73
C SER A 75 -3.18 -7.77 24.09
N THR A 76 -1.86 -7.88 24.17
CA THR A 76 -0.90 -6.92 23.60
C THR A 76 0.17 -7.63 22.78
N ASP A 77 0.93 -6.86 22.00
CA ASP A 77 2.06 -7.35 21.21
C ASP A 77 1.68 -8.50 20.28
N TYR A 78 0.68 -8.24 19.45
CA TYR A 78 0.22 -9.20 18.44
C TYR A 78 -0.03 -8.53 17.09
N ALA A 79 -0.01 -9.34 16.03
CA ALA A 79 -0.53 -8.98 14.72
C ALA A 79 -1.52 -10.04 14.24
N VAL A 80 -2.58 -9.63 13.55
CA VAL A 80 -3.53 -10.54 12.90
C VAL A 80 -3.62 -10.16 11.42
N TRP A 81 -3.37 -11.13 10.55
CA TRP A 81 -3.55 -10.91 9.13
C TRP A 81 -5.03 -11.00 8.75
N ILE A 82 -5.60 -9.90 8.27
CA ILE A 82 -7.01 -9.81 7.86
C ILE A 82 -7.22 -10.35 6.45
N GLY A 83 -6.17 -10.26 5.63
CA GLY A 83 -6.13 -10.59 4.22
C GLY A 83 -5.51 -9.46 3.40
N HIS A 84 -4.96 -9.78 2.22
CA HIS A 84 -4.23 -8.88 1.35
C HIS A 84 -3.04 -8.21 2.06
N ALA A 85 -2.96 -6.88 2.08
CA ALA A 85 -1.95 -6.11 2.83
C ALA A 85 -2.47 -5.59 4.18
N THR A 86 -3.66 -6.05 4.60
CA THR A 86 -4.31 -5.59 5.83
C THR A 86 -3.89 -6.44 7.03
N TYR A 87 -3.20 -5.83 7.97
CA TYR A 87 -2.92 -6.36 9.31
C TYR A 87 -3.54 -5.48 10.37
N VAL A 88 -4.10 -6.07 11.42
CA VAL A 88 -4.34 -5.39 12.69
C VAL A 88 -3.18 -5.72 13.60
N ILE A 89 -2.52 -4.70 14.12
CA ILE A 89 -1.32 -4.83 14.95
C ILE A 89 -1.56 -4.09 16.25
N ASN A 90 -1.36 -4.76 17.38
CA ASN A 90 -1.29 -4.11 18.69
C ASN A 90 0.18 -4.21 19.17
N ASN A 91 0.82 -3.08 19.41
CA ASN A 91 2.22 -3.01 19.86
C ASN A 91 2.35 -2.67 21.35
N GLY A 92 1.30 -2.91 22.14
CA GLY A 92 1.23 -2.58 23.55
C GLY A 92 0.84 -1.14 23.87
N ASP A 93 1.04 -0.19 22.93
CA ASP A 93 0.72 1.23 23.08
C ASP A 93 -0.44 1.67 22.17
N LEU A 94 -0.47 1.15 20.95
CA LEU A 94 -1.41 1.51 19.91
C LEU A 94 -1.98 0.26 19.23
N THR A 95 -3.21 0.38 18.75
CA THR A 95 -3.77 -0.54 17.76
C THR A 95 -3.71 0.11 16.38
N ILE A 96 -2.94 -0.50 15.49
CA ILE A 96 -2.62 0.00 14.15
C ILE A 96 -3.29 -0.92 13.11
N ILE A 97 -3.81 -0.35 12.04
CA ILE A 97 -4.25 -1.14 10.88
C ILE A 97 -3.52 -0.67 9.62
N THR A 98 -2.98 -1.63 8.84
CA THR A 98 -2.25 -1.36 7.60
C THR A 98 -3.16 -1.57 6.40
N ASP A 99 -3.09 -0.68 5.40
CA ASP A 99 -3.75 -0.79 4.08
C ASP A 99 -5.15 -1.44 4.14
N PRO A 100 -6.10 -0.89 4.93
CA PRO A 100 -7.35 -1.57 5.21
C PRO A 100 -8.26 -1.64 3.98
N ILE A 101 -8.51 -2.88 3.51
CA ILE A 101 -9.49 -3.18 2.48
C ILE A 101 -10.51 -4.20 2.96
N PHE A 102 -11.77 -3.79 3.13
CA PHE A 102 -12.91 -4.61 3.51
C PHE A 102 -13.94 -4.74 2.39
N SER A 103 -13.82 -3.92 1.33
CA SER A 103 -14.67 -3.98 0.15
C SER A 103 -14.56 -5.35 -0.57
N ASP A 104 -15.66 -5.77 -1.20
CA ASP A 104 -15.71 -7.00 -1.99
C ASP A 104 -14.81 -6.97 -3.23
N ARG A 105 -14.41 -5.78 -3.67
CA ARG A 105 -13.57 -5.58 -4.87
C ARG A 105 -12.50 -4.54 -4.64
N ALA A 106 -11.32 -4.84 -5.13
CA ALA A 106 -10.24 -3.87 -5.30
C ALA A 106 -10.51 -3.03 -6.57
N SER A 107 -11.41 -2.04 -6.46
CA SER A 107 -11.93 -1.33 -7.64
C SER A 107 -12.61 0.00 -7.27
N PRO A 108 -12.61 0.99 -8.17
CA PRO A 108 -13.40 2.21 -7.99
C PRO A 108 -14.91 1.99 -8.05
N VAL A 109 -15.36 0.81 -8.51
CA VAL A 109 -16.78 0.49 -8.68
C VAL A 109 -17.10 -0.90 -8.09
N SER A 110 -18.30 -1.06 -7.54
CA SER A 110 -18.71 -2.30 -6.86
C SER A 110 -19.04 -3.46 -7.79
N TRP A 111 -19.27 -3.20 -9.08
CA TRP A 111 -19.72 -4.20 -10.06
C TRP A 111 -18.62 -4.77 -10.96
N ALA A 112 -17.44 -4.14 -11.01
CA ALA A 112 -16.33 -4.58 -11.86
C ALA A 112 -15.01 -4.57 -11.08
N GLY A 113 -13.97 -5.22 -11.62
CA GLY A 113 -12.64 -5.33 -11.03
C GLY A 113 -12.43 -6.60 -10.19
N PRO A 114 -11.23 -6.80 -9.65
CA PRO A 114 -10.88 -8.00 -8.89
C PRO A 114 -11.80 -8.20 -7.69
N LYS A 115 -12.46 -9.37 -7.63
CA LYS A 115 -13.36 -9.72 -6.52
C LYS A 115 -12.59 -10.54 -5.48
N ARG A 116 -12.87 -10.28 -4.19
CA ARG A 116 -12.36 -11.09 -3.09
C ARG A 116 -12.60 -12.58 -3.29
N LEU A 117 -11.61 -13.37 -2.93
CA LEU A 117 -11.71 -14.83 -2.87
C LEU A 117 -12.27 -15.29 -1.51
N ILE A 118 -11.87 -14.62 -0.46
CA ILE A 118 -12.20 -14.92 0.94
C ILE A 118 -12.74 -13.66 1.64
N PRO A 119 -13.64 -13.76 2.62
CA PRO A 119 -14.01 -12.60 3.44
C PRO A 119 -12.80 -12.11 4.27
N PRO A 120 -12.83 -10.86 4.78
CA PRO A 120 -11.87 -10.44 5.79
C PRO A 120 -11.93 -11.37 7.01
N ALA A 121 -10.79 -11.79 7.54
CA ALA A 121 -10.74 -12.73 8.67
C ALA A 121 -11.42 -12.17 9.93
N ILE A 122 -11.19 -10.89 10.21
CA ILE A 122 -11.96 -10.16 11.22
C ILE A 122 -12.93 -9.26 10.45
N PRO A 123 -14.25 -9.42 10.60
CA PRO A 123 -15.20 -8.52 9.98
C PRO A 123 -15.10 -7.12 10.59
N LEU A 124 -15.39 -6.09 9.82
CA LEU A 124 -15.19 -4.69 10.20
C LEU A 124 -15.87 -4.31 11.53
N ASN A 125 -17.04 -4.89 11.80
CA ASN A 125 -17.77 -4.66 13.05
C ASN A 125 -17.17 -5.36 14.28
N ALA A 126 -16.26 -6.32 14.07
CA ALA A 126 -15.54 -7.04 15.13
C ALA A 126 -14.10 -6.53 15.33
N LEU A 127 -13.67 -5.54 14.56
CA LEU A 127 -12.35 -4.91 14.78
C LEU A 127 -12.25 -4.31 16.19
N PRO A 128 -11.09 -4.39 16.84
CA PRO A 128 -10.82 -3.62 18.06
C PRO A 128 -10.89 -2.11 17.74
N ALA A 129 -10.80 -1.28 18.78
CA ALA A 129 -10.62 0.14 18.61
C ALA A 129 -9.28 0.41 17.87
N ILE A 130 -9.31 1.22 16.83
CA ILE A 130 -8.14 1.54 16.00
C ILE A 130 -7.65 2.94 16.34
N ASP A 131 -6.39 3.07 16.73
CA ASP A 131 -5.74 4.36 16.99
C ASP A 131 -5.15 4.96 15.71
N VAL A 132 -4.53 4.13 14.84
CA VAL A 132 -3.80 4.60 13.65
C VAL A 132 -4.09 3.72 12.45
N VAL A 133 -4.33 4.34 11.32
CA VAL A 133 -4.31 3.71 10.00
C VAL A 133 -3.05 4.15 9.27
N VAL A 134 -2.30 3.23 8.69
CA VAL A 134 -1.19 3.54 7.78
C VAL A 134 -1.52 3.05 6.37
N ILE A 135 -1.30 3.91 5.37
CA ILE A 135 -1.50 3.59 3.95
C ILE A 135 -0.16 3.64 3.23
N SER A 136 0.20 2.57 2.55
CA SER A 136 1.45 2.47 1.79
C SER A 136 1.40 3.24 0.48
N HIS A 137 0.31 3.14 -0.26
CA HIS A 137 0.09 3.81 -1.55
C HIS A 137 -1.39 3.80 -1.94
N ASN A 138 -1.74 4.48 -3.03
CA ASN A 138 -3.13 4.74 -3.35
C ASN A 138 -3.81 3.78 -4.33
N HIS A 139 -3.24 2.62 -4.64
CA HIS A 139 -3.97 1.61 -5.41
C HIS A 139 -5.25 1.17 -4.69
N TYR A 140 -6.23 0.68 -5.47
CA TYR A 140 -7.56 0.39 -4.93
C TYR A 140 -7.61 -0.79 -3.94
N ASP A 141 -6.60 -1.62 -3.92
CA ASP A 141 -6.42 -2.75 -3.02
C ASP A 141 -5.66 -2.40 -1.72
N HIS A 142 -5.17 -1.16 -1.59
CA HIS A 142 -4.51 -0.63 -0.38
C HIS A 142 -5.25 0.57 0.21
N LEU A 143 -5.69 1.53 -0.61
CA LEU A 143 -6.46 2.67 -0.18
C LEU A 143 -7.94 2.47 -0.57
N ASP A 144 -8.71 1.84 0.31
CA ASP A 144 -10.15 1.60 0.14
C ASP A 144 -10.95 2.63 0.93
N LEU A 145 -11.47 3.65 0.22
CA LEU A 145 -12.19 4.76 0.85
C LEU A 145 -13.42 4.31 1.67
N PRO A 146 -14.25 3.33 1.24
CA PRO A 146 -15.34 2.83 2.07
C PRO A 146 -14.86 2.23 3.39
N SER A 147 -13.76 1.46 3.37
CA SER A 147 -13.18 0.87 4.57
C SER A 147 -12.66 1.94 5.53
N LEU A 148 -11.94 2.94 5.02
CA LEU A 148 -11.44 4.04 5.83
C LEU A 148 -12.57 4.84 6.50
N ARG A 149 -13.66 5.09 5.76
CA ARG A 149 -14.84 5.76 6.33
C ARG A 149 -15.46 4.95 7.45
N ALA A 150 -15.69 3.66 7.24
CA ALA A 150 -16.29 2.80 8.25
C ALA A 150 -15.40 2.64 9.50
N ILE A 151 -14.06 2.62 9.33
CA ILE A 151 -13.11 2.63 10.45
C ILE A 151 -13.22 3.94 11.21
N GLN A 152 -13.23 5.09 10.53
CA GLN A 152 -13.31 6.39 11.19
C GLN A 152 -14.66 6.63 11.90
N GLU A 153 -15.78 6.15 11.32
CA GLU A 153 -17.09 6.24 11.98
C GLU A 153 -17.12 5.49 13.32
N ARG A 154 -16.38 4.37 13.41
CA ARG A 154 -16.22 3.61 14.67
C ARG A 154 -15.17 4.20 15.61
N ASN A 155 -14.17 4.90 15.07
CA ASN A 155 -13.02 5.46 15.78
C ASN A 155 -12.86 6.94 15.38
N PRO A 156 -13.67 7.88 15.88
CA PRO A 156 -13.65 9.28 15.43
C PRO A 156 -12.30 10.00 15.62
N SER A 157 -11.48 9.53 16.55
CA SER A 157 -10.14 10.06 16.83
C SER A 157 -9.00 9.35 16.06
N VAL A 158 -9.30 8.34 15.23
CA VAL A 158 -8.29 7.61 14.48
C VAL A 158 -7.45 8.57 13.64
N ARG A 159 -6.13 8.40 13.68
CA ARG A 159 -5.21 9.13 12.81
C ARG A 159 -4.96 8.32 11.54
N ILE A 160 -5.03 8.97 10.38
CA ILE A 160 -4.87 8.32 9.08
C ILE A 160 -3.61 8.88 8.43
N LEU A 161 -2.56 8.06 8.37
CA LEU A 161 -1.26 8.42 7.80
C LEU A 161 -1.19 7.92 6.36
N VAL A 162 -0.98 8.85 5.42
CA VAL A 162 -1.01 8.55 3.97
C VAL A 162 0.20 9.13 3.27
N PRO A 163 0.54 8.63 2.06
CA PRO A 163 1.52 9.27 1.20
C PRO A 163 1.11 10.69 0.82
N GLN A 164 2.09 11.58 0.62
CA GLN A 164 1.81 12.90 0.09
C GLN A 164 1.18 12.81 -1.29
N GLY A 165 0.14 13.62 -1.50
CA GLY A 165 -0.70 13.65 -2.68
C GLY A 165 -2.09 13.02 -2.46
N ASP A 166 -2.27 12.22 -1.42
CA ASP A 166 -3.54 11.51 -1.17
C ASP A 166 -4.45 12.22 -0.16
N LYS A 167 -3.92 13.09 0.71
CA LYS A 167 -4.70 13.80 1.74
C LYS A 167 -5.96 14.47 1.17
N GLY A 168 -5.83 15.22 0.09
CA GLY A 168 -6.97 15.93 -0.52
C GLY A 168 -8.06 14.98 -1.05
N LEU A 169 -7.70 13.76 -1.48
CA LEU A 169 -8.66 12.73 -1.88
C LEU A 169 -9.49 12.27 -0.67
N LEU A 170 -8.82 12.00 0.45
CA LEU A 170 -9.47 11.50 1.66
C LEU A 170 -10.37 12.58 2.28
N GLU A 171 -9.88 13.82 2.39
CA GLU A 171 -10.65 14.95 2.90
C GLU A 171 -11.90 15.23 2.05
N LYS A 172 -11.76 15.16 0.72
CA LYS A 172 -12.91 15.27 -0.21
C LYS A 172 -13.93 14.14 0.00
N TYR A 173 -13.49 12.97 0.42
CA TYR A 173 -14.37 11.84 0.76
C TYR A 173 -15.00 11.98 2.17
N GLY A 174 -14.65 13.02 2.91
CA GLY A 174 -15.17 13.33 4.23
C GLY A 174 -14.40 12.71 5.40
N LEU A 175 -13.15 12.26 5.15
CA LEU A 175 -12.27 11.74 6.19
C LEU A 175 -11.52 12.89 6.89
N ALA A 176 -11.39 12.78 8.20
CA ALA A 176 -10.68 13.71 9.05
C ALA A 176 -9.39 13.09 9.64
N ASN A 177 -8.60 13.90 10.34
CA ASN A 177 -7.34 13.48 10.99
C ASN A 177 -6.36 12.82 10.01
N VAL A 178 -6.32 13.31 8.76
CA VAL A 178 -5.46 12.79 7.70
C VAL A 178 -4.15 13.57 7.69
N GLU A 179 -3.05 12.85 7.77
CA GLU A 179 -1.69 13.38 7.70
C GLU A 179 -0.94 12.75 6.54
N GLN A 180 -0.17 13.56 5.80
CA GLN A 180 0.54 13.07 4.61
C GLN A 180 2.04 13.15 4.78
N PHE A 181 2.76 12.17 4.20
CA PHE A 181 4.19 11.98 4.38
C PHE A 181 4.94 11.77 3.06
N ARG A 182 6.13 12.33 2.98
CA ARG A 182 7.19 11.96 2.01
C ARG A 182 8.14 10.97 2.65
N TRP A 183 8.95 10.30 1.85
CA TRP A 183 9.99 9.43 2.35
C TRP A 183 10.87 10.12 3.42
N TRP A 184 11.14 9.39 4.46
CA TRP A 184 11.93 9.79 5.64
C TRP A 184 11.26 10.83 6.55
N GLN A 185 10.05 11.24 6.26
CA GLN A 185 9.27 12.00 7.23
C GLN A 185 8.65 11.06 8.25
N ASN A 186 8.57 11.54 9.48
CA ASN A 186 8.06 10.78 10.61
C ASN A 186 7.07 11.58 11.44
N VAL A 187 6.37 10.86 12.31
CA VAL A 187 5.52 11.42 13.36
C VAL A 187 5.54 10.51 14.58
N LEU A 188 5.62 11.11 15.75
CA LEU A 188 5.47 10.39 17.02
C LEU A 188 3.99 10.41 17.44
N ILE A 189 3.41 9.23 17.70
CA ILE A 189 2.07 9.05 18.22
C ILE A 189 2.18 8.21 19.48
N LYS A 190 1.79 8.76 20.64
CA LYS A 190 2.12 8.21 21.96
C LYS A 190 3.62 7.90 22.05
N GLN A 191 4.00 6.62 22.17
CA GLN A 191 5.40 6.18 22.27
C GLN A 191 5.92 5.52 21.00
N THR A 192 5.13 5.51 19.92
CA THR A 192 5.49 4.89 18.65
C THR A 192 5.79 5.95 17.59
N GLU A 193 7.00 5.91 17.01
CA GLU A 193 7.38 6.73 15.87
C GLU A 193 7.04 5.99 14.57
N PHE A 194 6.35 6.68 13.67
CA PHE A 194 6.00 6.22 12.33
C PHE A 194 6.85 6.94 11.31
N THR A 195 7.75 6.25 10.62
CA THR A 195 8.56 6.80 9.54
C THR A 195 8.12 6.23 8.20
N PHE A 196 7.80 7.10 7.24
CA PHE A 196 7.48 6.68 5.87
C PHE A 196 8.77 6.46 5.07
N THR A 197 8.96 5.26 4.50
CA THR A 197 10.23 4.85 3.87
C THR A 197 10.08 4.61 2.37
N PRO A 198 11.16 4.78 1.57
CA PRO A 198 11.12 4.42 0.15
C PRO A 198 10.94 2.93 -0.07
N VAL A 199 10.26 2.59 -1.15
CA VAL A 199 10.19 1.28 -1.77
C VAL A 199 10.05 1.43 -3.28
N GLN A 200 10.36 0.40 -4.04
CA GLN A 200 10.27 0.44 -5.50
C GLN A 200 8.87 0.08 -5.97
N HIS A 201 8.02 1.08 -6.20
CA HIS A 201 6.64 0.87 -6.68
C HIS A 201 6.16 2.05 -7.53
N TRP A 202 4.88 2.34 -7.51
CA TRP A 202 4.23 3.45 -8.21
C TRP A 202 2.86 3.72 -7.58
N ALA A 203 2.27 4.87 -7.93
CA ALA A 203 0.95 5.25 -7.48
C ALA A 203 0.07 5.65 -8.65
N ALA A 204 -1.19 5.23 -8.63
CA ALA A 204 -2.20 5.72 -9.56
C ALA A 204 -3.62 5.44 -9.04
N ARG A 205 -4.49 6.38 -9.34
CA ARG A 205 -5.91 6.23 -9.06
C ARG A 205 -6.71 6.77 -10.26
N GLY A 206 -7.19 5.86 -11.12
CA GLY A 206 -7.88 6.20 -12.36
C GLY A 206 -6.97 6.26 -13.59
N ALA A 207 -7.47 6.84 -14.68
CA ALA A 207 -6.79 6.90 -15.97
C ALA A 207 -5.72 8.00 -16.05
N THR A 208 -5.76 8.96 -15.15
CA THR A 208 -4.84 10.10 -15.07
C THR A 208 -4.23 10.20 -13.67
N GLY A 209 -3.16 10.96 -13.50
CA GLY A 209 -2.55 11.17 -12.19
C GLY A 209 -1.62 10.05 -11.75
N ARG A 210 -1.00 9.33 -12.70
CA ARG A 210 0.05 8.37 -12.38
C ARG A 210 1.22 9.07 -11.67
N ASN A 211 1.65 8.52 -10.54
CA ASN A 211 2.73 9.04 -9.71
C ASN A 211 2.55 10.49 -9.23
N THR A 212 1.32 10.95 -9.09
CA THR A 212 1.01 12.25 -8.46
C THR A 212 0.87 12.15 -6.94
N SER A 213 0.93 10.95 -6.42
CA SER A 213 1.08 10.62 -5.00
C SER A 213 2.36 9.83 -4.79
N TRP A 214 2.93 9.90 -3.59
CA TRP A 214 4.02 9.05 -3.14
C TRP A 214 3.52 7.61 -2.88
N TRP A 215 4.47 6.70 -2.71
CA TRP A 215 4.30 5.32 -2.27
C TRP A 215 5.45 4.97 -1.33
N GLY A 216 5.27 3.99 -0.46
CA GLY A 216 6.33 3.64 0.48
C GLY A 216 5.94 2.54 1.46
N GLY A 217 6.89 2.17 2.28
CA GLY A 217 6.70 1.35 3.46
C GLY A 217 6.54 2.20 4.72
N TRP A 218 6.14 1.57 5.81
CA TRP A 218 6.06 2.20 7.12
C TRP A 218 6.97 1.48 8.12
N TYR A 219 7.92 2.21 8.68
CA TYR A 219 8.72 1.77 9.81
C TYR A 219 8.10 2.34 11.08
N MET A 220 7.70 1.47 12.00
CA MET A 220 6.98 1.80 13.21
C MET A 220 7.82 1.34 14.40
N SER A 221 8.35 2.26 15.20
CA SER A 221 9.27 1.93 16.30
C SER A 221 8.88 2.56 17.62
N SER A 222 8.97 1.76 18.67
CA SER A 222 8.90 2.16 20.07
C SER A 222 10.16 1.67 20.81
N GLU A 223 10.29 1.95 22.12
CA GLU A 223 11.40 1.42 22.90
C GLU A 223 11.45 -0.12 22.92
N SER A 224 10.31 -0.78 22.85
CA SER A 224 10.19 -2.24 22.99
C SER A 224 10.09 -3.00 21.69
N LEU A 225 9.64 -2.37 20.59
CA LEU A 225 9.28 -3.07 19.36
C LEU A 225 9.46 -2.20 18.13
N ALA A 226 10.14 -2.71 17.11
CA ALA A 226 10.27 -2.11 15.80
C ALA A 226 9.64 -3.01 14.73
N LEU A 227 8.73 -2.46 13.95
CA LEU A 227 7.95 -3.14 12.92
C LEU A 227 8.16 -2.48 11.56
N TYR A 228 8.13 -3.26 10.51
CA TYR A 228 8.20 -2.76 9.14
C TYR A 228 7.06 -3.32 8.28
N HIS A 229 6.25 -2.45 7.70
CA HIS A 229 5.25 -2.79 6.69
C HIS A 229 5.75 -2.31 5.33
N ALA A 230 6.08 -3.25 4.43
CA ALA A 230 6.71 -2.90 3.16
C ALA A 230 5.75 -2.23 2.16
N GLY A 231 4.42 -2.42 2.30
CA GLY A 231 3.50 -2.13 1.21
C GLY A 231 3.78 -3.00 -0.01
N ASP A 232 3.46 -2.51 -1.20
CA ASP A 232 3.85 -3.16 -2.45
C ASP A 232 5.22 -2.67 -2.92
N THR A 233 6.04 -3.59 -3.41
CA THR A 233 7.39 -3.26 -3.84
C THR A 233 7.98 -4.26 -4.83
N GLY A 234 8.75 -3.78 -5.80
CA GLY A 234 9.81 -4.54 -6.44
C GLY A 234 11.03 -4.62 -5.53
N TYR A 235 12.00 -5.46 -5.89
CA TYR A 235 13.26 -5.53 -5.16
C TYR A 235 14.15 -4.31 -5.46
N SER A 236 14.67 -3.68 -4.42
CA SER A 236 15.56 -2.49 -4.51
C SER A 236 16.49 -2.39 -3.30
N ASP A 237 17.48 -1.51 -3.38
CA ASP A 237 18.40 -1.21 -2.29
C ASP A 237 17.75 -0.37 -1.16
N ASP A 238 16.49 0.05 -1.33
CA ASP A 238 15.76 0.84 -0.34
C ASP A 238 15.64 0.13 1.02
N PHE A 239 15.64 -1.21 1.04
CA PHE A 239 15.58 -2.01 2.28
C PHE A 239 16.88 -1.95 3.07
N VAL A 240 18.01 -2.00 2.38
CA VAL A 240 19.34 -1.78 3.00
C VAL A 240 19.42 -0.37 3.56
N ALA A 241 19.03 0.63 2.76
CA ALA A 241 19.02 2.04 3.19
C ALA A 241 18.08 2.28 4.39
N THR A 242 16.92 1.60 4.42
CA THR A 242 15.98 1.67 5.56
C THR A 242 16.62 1.11 6.82
N ARG A 243 17.23 -0.07 6.76
CA ARG A 243 17.93 -0.68 7.89
C ARG A 243 19.11 0.18 8.36
N GLU A 244 19.92 0.70 7.45
CA GLU A 244 21.09 1.54 7.81
C GLU A 244 20.67 2.83 8.49
N ARG A 245 19.52 3.38 8.14
CA ARG A 245 19.03 4.64 8.69
C ARG A 245 18.22 4.47 9.99
N LEU A 246 17.40 3.40 10.09
CA LEU A 246 16.43 3.24 11.17
C LEU A 246 16.73 2.04 12.09
N GLY A 247 17.69 1.20 11.70
CA GLY A 247 17.97 -0.07 12.37
C GLY A 247 17.19 -1.25 11.77
N ALA A 248 17.57 -2.46 12.20
CA ALA A 248 16.83 -3.67 11.83
C ALA A 248 15.50 -3.71 12.59
N PRO A 249 14.35 -3.95 11.91
CA PRO A 249 13.07 -4.14 12.60
C PRO A 249 13.04 -5.52 13.30
N ASP A 250 12.26 -5.65 14.37
CA ASP A 250 12.03 -6.95 15.03
C ASP A 250 11.15 -7.86 14.16
N TYR A 251 10.20 -7.26 13.41
CA TYR A 251 9.30 -7.97 12.49
C TYR A 251 9.05 -7.17 11.22
N ALA A 252 8.90 -7.87 10.09
CA ALA A 252 8.53 -7.25 8.82
C ALA A 252 7.32 -7.96 8.17
N PHE A 253 6.42 -7.17 7.59
CA PHE A 253 5.28 -7.60 6.78
C PHE A 253 5.63 -7.32 5.31
N ILE A 254 5.88 -8.39 4.54
CA ILE A 254 6.46 -8.31 3.19
C ILE A 254 5.53 -8.99 2.18
N PRO A 255 5.25 -8.36 1.01
CA PRO A 255 4.42 -8.99 -0.02
C PRO A 255 5.11 -10.22 -0.60
N ILE A 256 4.32 -11.27 -0.91
CA ILE A 256 4.80 -12.49 -1.53
C ILE A 256 3.98 -12.89 -2.76
N GLY A 257 2.95 -12.14 -3.12
CA GLY A 257 2.07 -12.38 -4.26
C GLY A 257 2.09 -11.25 -5.28
N ALA A 258 1.27 -11.38 -6.32
CA ALA A 258 1.15 -10.45 -7.43
C ALA A 258 2.43 -10.29 -8.27
N TYR A 259 3.20 -11.38 -8.47
CA TYR A 259 4.52 -11.31 -9.11
C TYR A 259 4.60 -11.83 -10.54
N ASN A 260 3.60 -12.54 -11.06
CA ASN A 260 3.62 -13.08 -12.43
C ASN A 260 2.73 -12.30 -13.40
N PRO A 261 3.14 -12.17 -14.67
CA PRO A 261 4.39 -12.66 -15.25
C PRO A 261 5.58 -11.75 -14.88
N ARG A 262 6.73 -12.33 -14.59
CA ARG A 262 7.94 -11.60 -14.14
C ARG A 262 8.38 -10.48 -15.07
N TRP A 263 8.27 -10.67 -16.42
CA TRP A 263 8.64 -9.63 -17.39
C TRP A 263 7.84 -8.33 -17.20
N PHE A 264 6.62 -8.45 -16.65
CA PHE A 264 5.74 -7.31 -16.40
C PHE A 264 5.81 -6.83 -14.94
N MET A 265 5.80 -7.76 -13.97
CA MET A 265 5.64 -7.44 -12.54
C MET A 265 6.96 -7.17 -11.80
N LYS A 266 8.12 -7.67 -12.28
CA LYS A 266 9.40 -7.66 -11.54
C LYS A 266 9.77 -6.31 -10.93
N ASN A 267 9.51 -5.20 -11.62
CA ASN A 267 9.88 -3.87 -11.14
C ASN A 267 8.92 -3.31 -10.07
N GLN A 268 7.81 -3.97 -9.82
CA GLN A 268 6.71 -3.44 -9.00
C GLN A 268 6.32 -4.38 -7.86
N HIS A 269 6.59 -5.68 -8.01
CA HIS A 269 6.29 -6.72 -7.04
C HIS A 269 7.42 -7.73 -6.95
N VAL A 270 7.89 -7.96 -5.73
CA VAL A 270 8.83 -9.05 -5.43
C VAL A 270 8.13 -10.40 -5.58
N ASN A 271 8.87 -11.41 -6.04
CA ASN A 271 8.46 -12.79 -5.89
C ASN A 271 8.92 -13.34 -4.53
N PRO A 272 8.50 -14.55 -4.10
CA PRO A 272 8.90 -15.10 -2.81
C PRO A 272 10.41 -15.21 -2.58
N ILE A 273 11.21 -15.46 -3.61
CA ILE A 273 12.69 -15.50 -3.51
C ILE A 273 13.24 -14.10 -3.21
N GLU A 274 12.74 -13.09 -3.89
CA GLU A 274 13.11 -11.68 -3.66
C GLU A 274 12.57 -11.19 -2.32
N ALA A 275 11.37 -11.63 -1.89
CA ALA A 275 10.81 -11.30 -0.57
C ALA A 275 11.70 -11.84 0.58
N VAL A 276 12.25 -13.04 0.44
CA VAL A 276 13.26 -13.57 1.38
C VAL A 276 14.51 -12.70 1.37
N GLN A 277 14.95 -12.22 0.19
CA GLN A 277 16.09 -11.31 0.13
C GLN A 277 15.81 -9.98 0.84
N VAL A 278 14.61 -9.40 0.66
CA VAL A 278 14.18 -8.20 1.41
C VAL A 278 14.27 -8.41 2.92
N ALA A 279 13.81 -9.56 3.43
CA ALA A 279 13.90 -9.89 4.85
C ALA A 279 15.36 -9.97 5.33
N LEU A 280 16.25 -10.53 4.51
CA LEU A 280 17.68 -10.61 4.81
C LEU A 280 18.36 -9.23 4.77
N ASP A 281 18.00 -8.38 3.81
CA ASP A 281 18.55 -7.02 3.68
C ASP A 281 18.13 -6.11 4.84
N LEU A 282 16.88 -6.27 5.30
CA LEU A 282 16.40 -5.63 6.53
C LEU A 282 17.05 -6.21 7.81
N GLN A 283 17.70 -7.38 7.71
CA GLN A 283 18.20 -8.16 8.85
C GLN A 283 17.11 -8.44 9.91
N VAL A 284 15.87 -8.60 9.46
CA VAL A 284 14.77 -8.88 10.36
C VAL A 284 14.88 -10.31 10.89
N PRO A 285 14.70 -10.56 12.21
CA PRO A 285 14.74 -11.91 12.73
C PRO A 285 13.54 -12.75 12.33
N LYS A 286 12.41 -12.12 12.00
CA LYS A 286 11.20 -12.81 11.58
C LYS A 286 10.33 -11.97 10.66
N ALA A 287 9.87 -12.54 9.55
CA ALA A 287 8.98 -11.90 8.59
C ALA A 287 7.62 -12.61 8.45
N PHE A 288 6.61 -11.86 8.02
CA PHE A 288 5.26 -12.33 7.75
C PHE A 288 4.83 -11.95 6.34
N GLY A 289 4.30 -12.93 5.61
CA GLY A 289 3.86 -12.76 4.23
C GLY A 289 2.49 -12.10 4.12
N MET A 290 2.32 -11.25 3.12
CA MET A 290 1.07 -10.61 2.77
C MET A 290 0.87 -10.56 1.25
N HIS A 291 -0.22 -9.95 0.79
CA HIS A 291 -0.53 -9.67 -0.61
C HIS A 291 -0.72 -10.92 -1.48
N TRP A 292 -1.25 -12.00 -0.90
CA TRP A 292 -1.58 -13.26 -1.58
C TRP A 292 -2.97 -13.76 -1.16
N GLY A 293 -3.55 -14.68 -1.89
CA GLY A 293 -4.75 -15.43 -1.47
C GLY A 293 -6.06 -14.63 -1.36
N THR A 294 -6.04 -13.30 -1.46
CA THR A 294 -7.23 -12.46 -1.25
C THR A 294 -7.88 -12.00 -2.55
N PHE A 295 -7.09 -11.55 -3.51
CA PHE A 295 -7.54 -11.13 -4.85
C PHE A 295 -6.70 -11.81 -5.91
N ILE A 296 -7.30 -12.11 -7.07
CA ILE A 296 -6.55 -12.52 -8.28
C ILE A 296 -6.21 -11.24 -9.04
N LEU A 297 -4.98 -10.78 -8.91
CA LEU A 297 -4.47 -9.55 -9.54
C LEU A 297 -3.56 -9.87 -10.74
N THR A 298 -2.93 -11.05 -10.74
CA THR A 298 -1.84 -11.48 -11.62
C THR A 298 -2.05 -12.92 -12.07
N ASP A 299 -1.05 -13.54 -12.67
CA ASP A 299 -1.20 -14.80 -13.40
C ASP A 299 -0.78 -16.05 -12.58
N GLU A 300 -0.12 -15.90 -11.41
CA GLU A 300 0.25 -17.03 -10.57
C GLU A 300 -0.97 -17.68 -9.89
N PRO A 301 -0.94 -19.01 -9.67
CA PRO A 301 -1.95 -19.71 -8.87
C PRO A 301 -2.08 -19.14 -7.46
N VAL A 302 -3.30 -19.12 -6.93
CA VAL A 302 -3.64 -18.44 -5.66
C VAL A 302 -2.80 -18.94 -4.47
N THR A 303 -2.44 -20.23 -4.42
CA THR A 303 -1.66 -20.84 -3.32
C THR A 303 -0.16 -20.89 -3.58
N GLU A 304 0.27 -20.69 -4.84
CA GLU A 304 1.68 -20.76 -5.24
C GLU A 304 2.61 -19.89 -4.39
N PRO A 305 2.23 -18.63 -3.98
CA PRO A 305 3.11 -17.79 -3.18
C PRO A 305 3.61 -18.44 -1.88
N ARG A 306 2.77 -19.24 -1.21
CA ARG A 306 3.16 -19.98 0.01
C ARG A 306 4.15 -21.09 -0.30
N GLU A 307 3.89 -21.86 -1.33
CA GLU A 307 4.72 -22.98 -1.76
C GLU A 307 6.10 -22.48 -2.23
N ALA A 308 6.10 -21.40 -3.03
CA ALA A 308 7.31 -20.75 -3.51
C ALA A 308 8.12 -20.11 -2.36
N LEU A 309 7.47 -19.56 -1.33
CA LEU A 309 8.16 -19.06 -0.14
C LEU A 309 8.84 -20.19 0.62
N ALA A 310 8.15 -21.31 0.84
CA ALA A 310 8.73 -22.47 1.50
C ALA A 310 9.93 -23.03 0.73
N GLU A 311 9.87 -23.06 -0.60
CA GLU A 311 10.99 -23.46 -1.45
C GLU A 311 12.16 -22.46 -1.38
N ALA A 312 11.86 -21.16 -1.38
CA ALA A 312 12.88 -20.11 -1.25
C ALA A 312 13.64 -20.21 0.09
N LEU A 313 12.95 -20.54 1.18
CA LEU A 313 13.56 -20.76 2.50
C LEU A 313 14.45 -22.00 2.48
N ARG A 314 13.95 -23.12 1.96
CA ARG A 314 14.73 -24.37 1.86
C ARG A 314 15.98 -24.20 1.00
N SER A 315 15.86 -23.55 -0.15
CA SER A 315 17.01 -23.32 -1.07
C SER A 315 18.11 -22.47 -0.45
N ARG A 316 17.77 -21.63 0.52
CA ARG A 316 18.70 -20.78 1.27
C ARG A 316 19.10 -21.34 2.65
N GLN A 317 18.64 -22.55 2.98
CA GLN A 317 18.88 -23.21 4.27
C GLN A 317 18.44 -22.36 5.47
N LEU A 318 17.36 -21.61 5.30
CA LEU A 318 16.72 -20.81 6.36
C LEU A 318 15.65 -21.65 7.06
N ALA A 319 15.46 -21.36 8.36
CA ALA A 319 14.40 -22.02 9.12
C ALA A 319 12.99 -21.66 8.61
N ASP A 320 12.07 -22.61 8.63
CA ASP A 320 10.69 -22.40 8.13
C ASP A 320 9.95 -21.29 8.90
N ASN A 321 10.34 -21.03 10.14
CA ASN A 321 9.76 -19.98 10.98
C ASN A 321 10.44 -18.60 10.82
N PHE A 322 11.47 -18.49 9.98
CA PHE A 322 12.10 -17.20 9.67
C PHE A 322 11.15 -16.29 8.90
N PHE A 323 10.43 -16.84 7.91
CA PHE A 323 9.45 -16.09 7.12
C PHE A 323 8.19 -16.93 6.94
N ILE A 324 7.10 -16.51 7.59
CA ILE A 324 5.84 -17.24 7.62
C ILE A 324 4.82 -16.59 6.69
N ALA A 325 4.16 -17.37 5.85
CA ALA A 325 2.94 -16.95 5.14
C ALA A 325 1.72 -17.43 5.96
N PRO A 326 1.17 -16.61 6.85
CA PRO A 326 0.08 -17.02 7.72
C PRO A 326 -1.21 -17.24 6.90
N VAL A 327 -2.17 -17.97 7.43
CA VAL A 327 -3.55 -17.90 6.97
C VAL A 327 -4.26 -16.70 7.60
N PRO A 328 -5.26 -16.10 6.95
CA PRO A 328 -5.99 -14.99 7.54
C PRO A 328 -6.64 -15.39 8.87
N GLY A 329 -6.56 -14.53 9.87
CA GLY A 329 -7.09 -14.77 11.22
C GLY A 329 -6.09 -15.37 12.20
N THR A 330 -4.92 -15.83 11.74
CA THR A 330 -3.84 -16.30 12.63
C THR A 330 -3.34 -15.15 13.50
N VAL A 331 -3.17 -15.44 14.80
CA VAL A 331 -2.57 -14.52 15.76
C VAL A 331 -1.05 -14.73 15.80
N LEU A 332 -0.32 -13.68 15.45
CA LEU A 332 1.14 -13.65 15.45
C LEU A 332 1.61 -12.88 16.66
N MET A 333 2.18 -13.57 17.65
CA MET A 333 2.71 -12.90 18.85
C MET A 333 4.01 -12.18 18.52
N LEU A 334 4.08 -10.90 18.86
CA LEU A 334 5.20 -9.98 18.61
C LEU A 334 6.00 -9.80 19.91
N LYS A 335 6.66 -10.85 20.35
CA LYS A 335 7.51 -10.77 21.56
C LYS A 335 8.96 -10.60 21.15
N LYS A 336 9.64 -9.68 21.83
CA LYS A 336 11.09 -9.54 21.74
C LYS A 336 11.77 -10.71 22.40
#